data_596b94082ac7233f66826b36df90a1d9
#
_entry.id   596b94082ac7233f66826b36df90a1d9
#
_cell.length_a   1.000
_cell.length_b   1.000
_cell.length_c   1.000
_cell.angle_alpha   90.00
_cell.angle_beta   90.00
_cell.angle_gamma   90.00
#
_symmetry.space_group_name_H-M   'P 1'
#
loop_
_entity.id
_entity.type
_entity.pdbx_description
1 polymer ?
#
loop_
_entity_poly.entity_id
_entity_poly.type
_entity_poly.pdbx_seq_one_letter_code
_entity_poly.pdbx_strand_id
1 'polypeptide(L)'
;MSFKEKCINGSILVITENLIKQIKYDEGVVLEVYKDHLGYDTCGVGHLLVKGNPEYGCAVGTPISEETCDSYLAIDLQTAMKECIILYQ
;
A
#
# COMPACT_ATOMS: atom_id res chain seq x y z
N MET A 1 -3.17 1.72 15.36
CA MET A 1 -3.96 2.77 14.66
C MET A 1 -3.68 2.71 13.18
N SER A 2 -4.71 2.61 12.37
CA SER A 2 -4.54 2.58 10.92
C SER A 2 -4.22 3.99 10.38
N PHE A 3 -3.63 4.06 9.18
CA PHE A 3 -3.35 5.35 8.57
C PHE A 3 -4.63 6.14 8.24
N LYS A 4 -5.77 5.47 8.05
CA LYS A 4 -7.06 6.13 7.85
C LYS A 4 -7.48 6.94 9.07
N GLU A 5 -7.25 6.43 10.26
CA GLU A 5 -7.53 7.16 11.49
C GLU A 5 -6.65 8.39 11.63
N LYS A 6 -5.39 8.30 11.19
CA LYS A 6 -4.49 9.45 11.18
C LYS A 6 -4.95 10.55 10.23
N CYS A 7 -5.56 10.18 9.11
CA CYS A 7 -6.16 11.15 8.18
C CYS A 7 -7.35 11.87 8.80
N ILE A 8 -8.17 11.18 9.60
CA ILE A 8 -9.37 11.73 10.22
C ILE A 8 -9.08 12.93 11.12
N ASN A 9 -7.90 13.00 11.72
CA ASN A 9 -7.52 14.09 12.60
C ASN A 9 -7.18 15.40 11.88
N GLY A 10 -7.27 15.43 10.56
CA GLY A 10 -6.99 16.64 9.78
C GLY A 10 -5.53 17.06 9.76
N SER A 11 -4.66 16.28 10.35
CA SER A 11 -3.22 16.56 10.37
C SER A 11 -2.61 16.31 9.00
N ILE A 12 -1.60 17.09 8.65
CA ILE A 12 -0.79 16.80 7.46
C ILE A 12 0.04 15.55 7.77
N LEU A 13 -0.25 14.48 7.04
CA LEU A 13 0.47 13.23 7.20
C LEU A 13 1.70 13.25 6.29
N VAL A 14 2.88 13.30 6.91
CA VAL A 14 4.14 13.21 6.17
C VAL A 14 4.52 11.74 6.07
N ILE A 15 4.77 11.27 4.84
CA ILE A 15 5.20 9.90 4.60
C ILE A 15 6.69 9.80 4.90
N THR A 16 7.01 9.19 6.03
CA THR A 16 8.39 8.99 6.49
C THR A 16 8.74 7.51 6.48
N GLU A 17 10.02 7.20 6.59
CA GLU A 17 10.47 5.81 6.73
C GLU A 17 9.86 5.14 7.96
N ASN A 18 9.70 5.86 9.05
CA ASN A 18 9.10 5.33 10.28
C ASN A 18 7.63 4.98 10.08
N LEU A 19 6.89 5.82 9.35
CA LEU A 19 5.49 5.54 9.02
C LEU A 19 5.38 4.29 8.15
N ILE A 20 6.22 4.17 7.13
CA ILE A 20 6.27 3.01 6.24
C ILE A 20 6.54 1.74 7.06
N LYS A 21 7.54 1.76 7.93
CA LYS A 21 7.88 0.61 8.78
C LYS A 21 6.73 0.22 9.69
N GLN A 22 6.05 1.20 10.28
CA GLN A 22 4.94 0.96 11.19
C GLN A 22 3.76 0.30 10.45
N ILE A 23 3.44 0.77 9.27
CA ILE A 23 2.35 0.20 8.48
C ILE A 23 2.69 -1.21 8.02
N LYS A 24 3.94 -1.45 7.59
CA LYS A 24 4.39 -2.79 7.21
C LYS A 24 4.26 -3.76 8.38
N TYR A 25 4.59 -3.32 9.57
CA TYR A 25 4.47 -4.12 10.77
C TYR A 25 2.99 -4.43 11.09
N ASP A 26 2.14 -3.41 11.01
CA ASP A 26 0.72 -3.54 11.38
C ASP A 26 -0.09 -4.36 10.37
N GLU A 27 0.17 -4.17 9.07
CA GLU A 27 -0.62 -4.79 8.01
C GLU A 27 0.01 -6.07 7.45
N GLY A 28 1.31 -6.27 7.67
CA GLY A 28 2.04 -7.39 7.11
C GLY A 28 2.56 -7.12 5.71
N VAL A 29 3.58 -7.86 5.32
CA VAL A 29 4.27 -7.71 4.04
C VAL A 29 4.38 -9.05 3.34
N VAL A 30 4.01 -9.09 2.06
CA VAL A 30 4.20 -10.26 1.21
C VAL A 30 5.07 -9.86 0.02
N LEU A 31 6.30 -10.36 -0.04
CA LEU A 31 7.27 -9.99 -1.08
C LEU A 31 7.16 -10.90 -2.32
N GLU A 32 5.93 -11.15 -2.72
CA GLU A 32 5.62 -11.89 -3.93
C GLU A 32 4.19 -11.61 -4.36
N VAL A 33 3.88 -11.90 -5.60
CA VAL A 33 2.50 -11.81 -6.11
C VAL A 33 1.67 -12.92 -5.49
N TYR A 34 0.50 -12.57 -4.98
CA TYR A 34 -0.45 -13.52 -4.42
C TYR A 34 -1.89 -13.13 -4.79
N LYS A 35 -2.82 -14.04 -4.61
CA LYS A 35 -4.25 -13.75 -4.76
C LYS A 35 -4.81 -13.31 -3.41
N ASP A 36 -5.51 -12.18 -3.38
CA ASP A 36 -6.21 -11.76 -2.18
C ASP A 36 -7.48 -12.61 -1.99
N HIS A 37 -8.25 -12.31 -0.94
CA HIS A 37 -9.47 -13.06 -0.61
C HIS A 37 -10.57 -12.94 -1.68
N LEU A 38 -10.47 -11.95 -2.56
CA LEU A 38 -11.40 -11.76 -3.68
C LEU A 38 -10.85 -12.33 -4.99
N GLY A 39 -9.63 -12.88 -4.99
CA GLY A 39 -8.99 -13.47 -6.16
C GLY A 39 -8.22 -12.50 -7.03
N TYR A 40 -7.97 -11.28 -6.56
CA TYR A 40 -7.18 -10.30 -7.32
C TYR A 40 -5.70 -10.43 -7.05
N ASP A 41 -4.88 -10.21 -8.09
CA ASP A 41 -3.42 -10.21 -7.97
C ASP A 41 -2.99 -9.04 -7.10
N THR A 42 -2.19 -9.34 -6.08
CA THR A 42 -1.81 -8.42 -5.03
C THR A 42 -0.36 -8.68 -4.65
N CYS A 43 0.32 -7.69 -4.10
CA CYS A 43 1.67 -7.87 -3.56
C CYS A 43 1.99 -6.82 -2.50
N GLY A 44 3.09 -7.01 -1.79
CA GLY A 44 3.57 -6.07 -0.78
C GLY A 44 2.62 -5.93 0.39
N VAL A 45 2.20 -4.70 0.68
CA VAL A 45 1.27 -4.39 1.77
C VAL A 45 -0.11 -4.17 1.17
N GLY A 46 -0.72 -5.27 0.68
CA GLY A 46 -2.06 -5.19 0.12
C GLY A 46 -2.19 -4.34 -1.14
N HIS A 47 -1.11 -4.18 -1.91
CA HIS A 47 -1.15 -3.40 -3.14
C HIS A 47 -1.82 -4.21 -4.25
N LEU A 48 -2.98 -3.74 -4.72
CA LEU A 48 -3.68 -4.35 -5.85
C LEU A 48 -2.90 -4.04 -7.14
N LEU A 49 -2.50 -5.09 -7.86
CA LEU A 49 -1.82 -4.93 -9.14
C LEU A 49 -2.80 -4.50 -10.22
N VAL A 50 -2.47 -3.41 -10.89
CA VAL A 50 -3.29 -2.85 -11.96
C VAL A 50 -2.46 -2.72 -13.23
N LYS A 51 -3.14 -2.57 -14.35
CA LYS A 51 -2.50 -2.37 -15.65
C LYS A 51 -1.56 -1.16 -15.57
N GLY A 52 -0.31 -1.35 -15.93
CA GLY A 52 0.74 -0.34 -15.78
C GLY A 52 1.76 -0.68 -14.70
N ASN A 53 1.42 -1.54 -13.73
CA ASN A 53 2.41 -2.06 -12.80
C ASN A 53 3.25 -3.12 -13.50
N PRO A 54 4.60 -3.13 -13.31
CA PRO A 54 5.46 -4.14 -13.95
C PRO A 54 5.06 -5.58 -13.64
N GLU A 55 4.52 -5.84 -12.46
CA GLU A 55 4.13 -7.18 -12.01
C GLU A 55 2.73 -7.57 -12.46
N TYR A 56 1.99 -6.67 -13.10
CA TYR A 56 0.65 -6.96 -13.59
C TYR A 56 0.69 -8.10 -14.61
N GLY A 57 -0.08 -9.14 -14.39
CA GLY A 57 -0.10 -10.32 -15.25
C GLY A 57 0.98 -11.35 -14.93
N CYS A 58 1.87 -11.07 -13.96
CA CYS A 58 2.83 -12.06 -13.52
C CYS A 58 2.17 -13.16 -12.70
N ALA A 59 2.77 -14.35 -12.73
CA ALA A 59 2.24 -15.50 -12.00
C ALA A 59 2.31 -15.29 -10.49
N VAL A 60 1.39 -15.90 -9.76
CA VAL A 60 1.44 -15.99 -8.30
C VAL A 60 2.79 -16.61 -7.90
N GLY A 61 3.43 -16.02 -6.90
CA GLY A 61 4.76 -16.41 -6.45
C GLY A 61 5.89 -15.62 -7.08
N THR A 62 5.61 -14.76 -8.06
CA THR A 62 6.63 -13.88 -8.65
C THR A 62 7.17 -12.96 -7.58
N PRO A 63 8.49 -12.98 -7.28
CA PRO A 63 9.04 -12.19 -6.18
C PRO A 63 9.07 -10.70 -6.52
N ILE A 64 8.91 -9.88 -5.48
CA ILE A 64 9.15 -8.43 -5.56
C ILE A 64 10.21 -8.05 -4.53
N SER A 65 10.92 -6.95 -4.80
CA SER A 65 11.89 -6.43 -3.84
C SER A 65 11.19 -5.65 -2.73
N GLU A 66 11.85 -5.52 -1.59
CA GLU A 66 11.36 -4.67 -0.51
C GLU A 66 11.24 -3.22 -0.95
N GLU A 67 12.14 -2.75 -1.81
CA GLU A 67 12.08 -1.41 -2.38
C GLU A 67 10.82 -1.21 -3.21
N THR A 68 10.45 -2.19 -4.03
CA THR A 68 9.21 -2.15 -4.81
C THR A 68 8.00 -2.11 -3.89
N CYS A 69 7.99 -2.93 -2.84
CA CYS A 69 6.94 -2.94 -1.83
C CYS A 69 6.78 -1.56 -1.20
N ASP A 70 7.87 -0.94 -0.79
CA ASP A 70 7.86 0.38 -0.15
C ASP A 70 7.36 1.47 -1.10
N SER A 71 7.76 1.40 -2.37
CA SER A 71 7.30 2.34 -3.40
C SER A 71 5.79 2.26 -3.61
N TYR A 72 5.24 1.06 -3.72
CA TYR A 72 3.81 0.87 -3.86
C TYR A 72 3.07 1.38 -2.62
N LEU A 73 3.59 1.08 -1.44
CA LEU A 73 2.97 1.55 -0.20
C LEU A 73 2.93 3.07 -0.12
N ALA A 74 4.02 3.74 -0.50
CA ALA A 74 4.06 5.20 -0.51
C ALA A 74 3.03 5.80 -1.47
N ILE A 75 2.89 5.21 -2.66
CA ILE A 75 1.89 5.65 -3.65
C ILE A 75 0.48 5.46 -3.09
N ASP A 76 0.20 4.29 -2.51
CA ASP A 76 -1.12 3.97 -1.97
C ASP A 76 -1.47 4.89 -0.81
N LEU A 77 -0.50 5.24 0.04
CA LEU A 77 -0.70 6.19 1.12
C LEU A 77 -1.02 7.59 0.61
N GLN A 78 -0.35 8.05 -0.43
CA GLN A 78 -0.64 9.34 -1.03
C GLN A 78 -2.06 9.38 -1.57
N THR A 79 -2.52 8.32 -2.21
CA THR A 79 -3.88 8.21 -2.72
C THR A 79 -4.88 8.27 -1.55
N ALA A 80 -4.64 7.53 -0.50
CA ALA A 80 -5.50 7.52 0.69
C ALA A 80 -5.56 8.90 1.35
N MET A 81 -4.45 9.61 1.41
CA MET A 81 -4.40 10.97 1.96
C MET A 81 -5.25 11.94 1.13
N LYS A 82 -5.20 11.84 -0.17
CA LYS A 82 -6.05 12.66 -1.05
C LYS A 82 -7.53 12.37 -0.83
N GLU A 83 -7.89 11.11 -0.69
CA GLU A 83 -9.27 10.71 -0.40
C GLU A 83 -9.74 11.25 0.95
N CYS A 84 -8.88 11.20 1.97
CA CYS A 84 -9.19 11.75 3.29
C CYS A 84 -9.42 13.28 3.23
N ILE A 85 -8.60 13.99 2.48
CA ILE A 85 -8.76 15.44 2.30
C ILE A 85 -10.11 15.76 1.65
N ILE A 86 -10.49 15.00 0.63
CA ILE A 86 -11.78 15.18 -0.05
C ILE A 86 -12.94 14.99 0.92
N LEU A 87 -12.85 14.00 1.81
CA LEU A 87 -13.91 13.72 2.78
C LEU A 87 -14.11 14.85 3.78
N TYR A 88 -13.09 15.66 4.03
CA TYR A 88 -13.13 16.74 5.02
C TYR A 88 -13.43 18.12 4.42
N GLN A 89 -13.47 18.22 3.14
CA GLN A 89 -13.84 19.46 2.45
C GLN A 89 -15.35 19.53 2.23
#